data_ed03bd9c2a57cf61b5bddebe0846c91d
#
_entry.id   ed03bd9c2a57cf61b5bddebe0846c91d
#
_cell.length_a   1.000
_cell.length_b   1.000
_cell.length_c   1.000
_cell.angle_alpha   90.00
_cell.angle_beta   90.00
_cell.angle_gamma   90.00
#
_symmetry.space_group_name_H-M   'P 1'
#
loop_
_entity.id
_entity.type
_entity.pdbx_description
1 polymer ?
#
loop_
_entity_poly.entity_id
_entity_poly.type
_entity_poly.pdbx_seq_one_letter_code
_entity_poly.pdbx_strand_id
1 'polypeptide(L)'
;MSWFLALISALWIMLPAYVPNSAAALFGGGPAIDGGATWKDGQRIFGDGKTVRGFILGALAGIAVGGVELWVQTFTTWSSGWDLLPLLTVLTVCTFAVGALLGDLAKSFFKRRLGKEQGDPWPVADQYDLVAGAFLLTALLAPSWLLTNITLPVLIWILVLTPVLHRVVNIAGHRLGVKRVPW
;
A
#
# COMPACT_ATOMS: atom_id res chain seq x y z
N MET A 1 -11.77 -4.00 -22.47
CA MET A 1 -11.80 -4.75 -21.19
C MET A 1 -13.16 -4.56 -20.53
N SER A 2 -13.86 -5.63 -20.11
CA SER A 2 -15.12 -5.52 -19.40
C SER A 2 -14.92 -4.87 -18.01
N TRP A 3 -15.97 -4.24 -17.47
CA TRP A 3 -15.91 -3.64 -16.11
C TRP A 3 -15.62 -4.67 -15.03
N PHE A 4 -16.10 -5.90 -15.19
CA PHE A 4 -15.80 -6.99 -14.28
C PHE A 4 -14.31 -7.37 -14.32
N LEU A 5 -13.72 -7.48 -15.51
CA LEU A 5 -12.29 -7.77 -15.64
C LEU A 5 -11.43 -6.63 -15.08
N ALA A 6 -11.87 -5.37 -15.26
CA ALA A 6 -11.19 -4.22 -14.66
C ALA A 6 -11.20 -4.26 -13.11
N LEU A 7 -12.31 -4.70 -12.50
CA LEU A 7 -12.40 -4.92 -11.06
C LEU A 7 -11.38 -5.96 -10.58
N ILE A 8 -11.34 -7.13 -11.24
CA ILE A 8 -10.40 -8.20 -10.87
C ILE A 8 -8.95 -7.74 -11.08
N SER A 9 -8.67 -7.03 -12.19
CA SER A 9 -7.34 -6.46 -12.46
C SER A 9 -6.92 -5.44 -11.39
N ALA A 10 -7.84 -4.59 -10.93
CA ALA A 10 -7.57 -3.61 -9.87
C ALA A 10 -7.22 -4.29 -8.55
N LEU A 11 -7.94 -5.34 -8.16
CA LEU A 11 -7.62 -6.14 -6.98
C LEU A 11 -6.26 -6.82 -7.13
N TRP A 12 -6.02 -7.50 -8.26
CA TRP A 12 -4.79 -8.19 -8.58
C TRP A 12 -3.57 -7.25 -8.52
N ILE A 13 -3.60 -6.13 -9.23
CA ILE A 13 -2.49 -5.17 -9.25
C ILE A 13 -2.19 -4.60 -7.87
N MET A 14 -3.24 -4.29 -7.10
CA MET A 14 -3.09 -3.57 -5.83
C MET A 14 -2.81 -4.47 -4.63
N LEU A 15 -2.93 -5.78 -4.73
CA LEU A 15 -2.78 -6.68 -3.60
C LEU A 15 -1.41 -6.55 -2.90
N PRO A 16 -0.27 -6.45 -3.63
CA PRO A 16 1.04 -6.20 -3.02
C PRO A 16 1.14 -4.86 -2.28
N ALA A 17 0.30 -3.87 -2.61
CA ALA A 17 0.26 -2.57 -1.93
C ALA A 17 -0.74 -2.53 -0.75
N TYR A 18 -1.81 -3.32 -0.77
CA TYR A 18 -2.80 -3.34 0.30
C TYR A 18 -2.32 -4.05 1.58
N VAL A 19 -1.44 -5.04 1.45
CA VAL A 19 -0.96 -5.86 2.56
C VAL A 19 0.06 -5.14 3.46
N PRO A 20 1.05 -4.37 2.93
CA PRO A 20 2.16 -3.82 3.71
C PRO A 20 1.75 -3.02 4.94
N ASN A 21 0.80 -2.10 4.81
CA ASN A 21 0.40 -1.23 5.92
C ASN A 21 -0.28 -2.02 7.07
N SER A 22 -1.04 -3.04 6.74
CA SER A 22 -1.67 -3.92 7.72
C SER A 22 -0.63 -4.80 8.42
N ALA A 23 0.30 -5.37 7.68
CA ALA A 23 1.41 -6.15 8.21
C ALA A 23 2.34 -5.28 9.08
N ALA A 24 2.64 -4.04 8.66
CA ALA A 24 3.42 -3.10 9.44
C ALA A 24 2.76 -2.75 10.77
N ALA A 25 1.42 -2.63 10.80
CA ALA A 25 0.70 -2.41 12.05
C ALA A 25 0.70 -3.64 12.97
N LEU A 26 0.58 -4.84 12.40
CA LEU A 26 0.53 -6.11 13.14
C LEU A 26 1.89 -6.52 13.70
N PHE A 27 2.94 -6.42 12.88
CA PHE A 27 4.30 -6.87 13.21
C PHE A 27 5.24 -5.74 13.61
N GLY A 28 4.75 -4.50 13.72
CA GLY A 28 5.52 -3.33 14.09
C GLY A 28 6.07 -3.39 15.51
N GLY A 29 6.48 -2.24 16.03
CA GLY A 29 7.16 -2.10 17.32
C GLY A 29 8.67 -1.94 17.18
N GLY A 30 9.33 -1.71 18.32
CA GLY A 30 10.76 -1.36 18.35
C GLY A 30 11.00 0.12 17.98
N PRO A 31 12.22 0.47 17.53
CA PRO A 31 12.62 1.85 17.32
C PRO A 31 11.83 2.51 16.18
N ALA A 32 11.46 3.77 16.39
CA ALA A 32 10.86 4.60 15.35
C ALA A 32 11.87 4.86 14.22
N ILE A 33 11.38 4.98 12.97
CA ILE A 33 12.21 5.25 11.78
C ILE A 33 12.97 6.57 11.92
N ASP A 34 12.33 7.58 12.53
CA ASP A 34 12.94 8.89 12.76
C ASP A 34 13.82 8.95 14.00
N GLY A 35 13.97 7.84 14.75
CA GLY A 35 14.80 7.79 15.97
C GLY A 35 14.42 8.83 17.02
N GLY A 36 13.23 9.38 17.00
CA GLY A 36 12.82 10.48 17.88
C GLY A 36 13.13 11.88 17.32
N ALA A 37 13.73 11.99 16.14
CA ALA A 37 14.14 13.26 15.55
C ALA A 37 12.93 14.16 15.23
N THR A 38 13.16 15.47 15.39
CA THR A 38 12.20 16.51 15.04
C THR A 38 12.66 17.26 13.78
N TRP A 39 11.69 17.81 13.05
CA TRP A 39 11.94 18.68 11.92
C TRP A 39 12.18 20.14 12.37
N LYS A 40 12.44 21.02 11.41
CA LYS A 40 12.71 22.46 11.66
C LYS A 40 11.61 23.19 12.43
N ASP A 41 10.40 22.66 12.44
CA ASP A 41 9.23 23.20 13.15
C ASP A 41 9.08 22.64 14.58
N GLY A 42 10.02 21.85 15.06
CA GLY A 42 10.00 21.21 16.37
C GLY A 42 9.09 19.96 16.46
N GLN A 43 8.35 19.63 15.40
CA GLN A 43 7.50 18.45 15.36
C GLN A 43 8.28 17.20 14.94
N ARG A 44 7.86 16.02 15.42
CA ARG A 44 8.44 14.73 15.00
C ARG A 44 8.43 14.58 13.49
N ILE A 45 9.40 13.91 12.90
CA ILE A 45 9.44 13.69 11.44
C ILE A 45 8.28 12.79 11.02
N PHE A 46 8.16 11.59 11.59
CA PHE A 46 7.08 10.62 11.28
C PHE A 46 6.24 10.28 12.51
N GLY A 47 6.89 10.17 13.69
CA GLY A 47 6.29 9.77 14.94
C GLY A 47 6.45 8.28 15.27
N ASP A 48 6.11 7.91 16.51
CA ASP A 48 6.41 6.60 17.09
C ASP A 48 5.68 5.41 16.42
N GLY A 49 4.60 5.68 15.71
CA GLY A 49 3.85 4.65 14.97
C GLY A 49 4.55 4.14 13.71
N LYS A 50 5.63 4.79 13.27
CA LYS A 50 6.40 4.38 12.08
C LYS A 50 7.72 3.78 12.52
N THR A 51 7.77 2.45 12.60
CA THR A 51 8.92 1.69 13.13
C THR A 51 9.71 1.01 12.01
N VAL A 52 11.02 0.87 12.22
CA VAL A 52 11.91 0.17 11.28
C VAL A 52 11.44 -1.27 11.05
N ARG A 53 11.11 -1.97 12.14
CA ARG A 53 10.61 -3.35 12.07
C ARG A 53 9.29 -3.43 11.28
N GLY A 54 8.35 -2.51 11.54
CA GLY A 54 7.08 -2.45 10.82
C GLY A 54 7.27 -2.21 9.32
N PHE A 55 8.18 -1.31 8.95
CA PHE A 55 8.50 -1.05 7.55
C PHE A 55 9.07 -2.28 6.84
N ILE A 56 10.07 -2.94 7.44
CA ILE A 56 10.71 -4.12 6.85
C ILE A 56 9.71 -5.27 6.72
N LEU A 57 9.01 -5.62 7.81
CA LEU A 57 8.07 -6.75 7.78
C LEU A 57 6.84 -6.45 6.92
N GLY A 58 6.41 -5.19 6.85
CA GLY A 58 5.37 -4.76 5.92
C GLY A 58 5.78 -4.94 4.46
N ALA A 59 6.99 -4.47 4.10
CA ALA A 59 7.53 -4.64 2.75
C ALA A 59 7.66 -6.12 2.37
N LEU A 60 8.24 -6.94 3.26
CA LEU A 60 8.37 -8.38 3.05
C LEU A 60 7.02 -9.07 2.88
N ALA A 61 6.01 -8.70 3.65
CA ALA A 61 4.66 -9.25 3.52
C ALA A 61 4.03 -8.92 2.15
N GLY A 62 4.15 -7.66 1.68
CA GLY A 62 3.67 -7.28 0.35
C GLY A 62 4.41 -7.99 -0.77
N ILE A 63 5.75 -8.10 -0.66
CA ILE A 63 6.58 -8.83 -1.62
C ILE A 63 6.24 -10.33 -1.61
N ALA A 64 5.99 -10.92 -0.46
CA ALA A 64 5.62 -12.33 -0.35
C ALA A 64 4.27 -12.60 -1.05
N VAL A 65 3.27 -11.73 -0.84
CA VAL A 65 1.97 -11.84 -1.52
C VAL A 65 2.14 -11.67 -3.04
N GLY A 66 2.87 -10.65 -3.49
CA GLY A 66 3.17 -10.47 -4.91
C GLY A 66 4.00 -11.63 -5.50
N GLY A 67 4.86 -12.27 -4.69
CA GLY A 67 5.56 -13.49 -5.07
C GLY A 67 4.61 -14.67 -5.33
N VAL A 68 3.57 -14.82 -4.51
CA VAL A 68 2.50 -15.80 -4.75
C VAL A 68 1.73 -15.47 -6.03
N GLU A 69 1.44 -14.20 -6.29
CA GLU A 69 0.78 -13.77 -7.54
C GLU A 69 1.65 -14.07 -8.77
N LEU A 70 2.96 -13.79 -8.71
CA LEU A 70 3.90 -14.15 -9.77
C LEU A 70 3.94 -15.66 -10.02
N TRP A 71 3.91 -16.45 -8.95
CA TRP A 71 3.84 -17.92 -9.06
C TRP A 71 2.53 -18.38 -9.71
N VAL A 72 1.38 -17.86 -9.25
CA VAL A 72 0.06 -18.14 -9.86
C VAL A 72 0.04 -17.73 -11.33
N GLN A 73 0.55 -16.55 -11.66
CA GLN A 73 0.67 -16.05 -13.03
C GLN A 73 1.46 -17.02 -13.93
N THR A 74 2.58 -17.57 -13.44
CA THR A 74 3.38 -18.54 -14.19
C THR A 74 2.58 -19.80 -14.53
N PHE A 75 1.76 -20.29 -13.61
CA PHE A 75 0.92 -21.45 -13.83
C PHE A 75 -0.22 -21.19 -14.79
N THR A 76 -0.88 -20.02 -14.68
CA THR A 76 -2.03 -19.70 -15.52
C THR A 76 -1.64 -19.40 -16.96
N THR A 77 -0.53 -18.70 -17.18
CA THR A 77 -0.03 -18.44 -18.55
C THR A 77 0.50 -19.72 -19.21
N TRP A 78 1.11 -20.62 -18.45
CA TRP A 78 1.60 -21.90 -18.97
C TRP A 78 0.45 -22.86 -19.37
N SER A 79 -0.59 -22.97 -18.51
CA SER A 79 -1.59 -24.02 -18.66
C SER A 79 -2.76 -23.67 -19.56
N SER A 80 -3.07 -22.39 -19.75
CA SER A 80 -4.33 -21.97 -20.39
C SER A 80 -4.21 -20.85 -21.41
N GLY A 81 -3.05 -20.22 -21.56
CA GLY A 81 -2.90 -19.01 -22.39
C GLY A 81 -3.76 -17.83 -21.89
N TRP A 82 -4.08 -17.79 -20.62
CA TRP A 82 -4.97 -16.80 -20.03
C TRP A 82 -4.21 -15.51 -19.69
N ASP A 83 -3.99 -14.66 -20.69
CA ASP A 83 -3.52 -13.28 -20.52
C ASP A 83 -4.66 -12.34 -20.11
N LEU A 84 -5.56 -12.80 -19.24
CA LEU A 84 -6.74 -12.01 -18.84
C LEU A 84 -6.40 -10.93 -17.80
N LEU A 85 -5.37 -11.15 -16.99
CA LEU A 85 -4.95 -10.23 -15.94
C LEU A 85 -3.62 -9.55 -16.31
N PRO A 86 -3.39 -8.32 -15.83
CA PRO A 86 -2.11 -7.64 -16.00
C PRO A 86 -0.95 -8.47 -15.47
N LEU A 87 0.08 -8.64 -16.29
CA LEU A 87 1.27 -9.39 -15.91
C LEU A 87 2.14 -8.58 -14.94
N LEU A 88 2.24 -9.04 -13.71
CA LEU A 88 3.15 -8.48 -12.73
C LEU A 88 4.60 -8.88 -13.03
N THR A 89 5.53 -8.06 -12.59
CA THR A 89 6.97 -8.33 -12.60
C THR A 89 7.52 -8.22 -11.18
N VAL A 90 8.68 -8.79 -10.91
CA VAL A 90 9.34 -8.63 -9.61
C VAL A 90 9.53 -7.16 -9.27
N LEU A 91 9.88 -6.34 -10.26
CA LEU A 91 10.05 -4.90 -10.06
C LEU A 91 8.72 -4.24 -9.65
N THR A 92 7.62 -4.52 -10.33
CA THR A 92 6.33 -3.92 -10.01
C THR A 92 5.80 -4.38 -8.66
N VAL A 93 5.96 -5.64 -8.30
CA VAL A 93 5.65 -6.15 -6.95
C VAL A 93 6.43 -5.37 -5.88
N CYS A 94 7.74 -5.20 -6.05
CA CYS A 94 8.57 -4.45 -5.11
C CYS A 94 8.16 -2.97 -5.05
N THR A 95 7.90 -2.33 -6.19
CA THR A 95 7.50 -0.91 -6.21
C THR A 95 6.13 -0.68 -5.58
N PHE A 96 5.18 -1.58 -5.76
CA PHE A 96 3.87 -1.50 -5.10
C PHE A 96 3.99 -1.71 -3.59
N ALA A 97 4.71 -2.74 -3.14
CA ALA A 97 4.87 -3.04 -1.73
C ALA A 97 5.61 -1.93 -0.96
N VAL A 98 6.78 -1.52 -1.47
CA VAL A 98 7.59 -0.48 -0.83
C VAL A 98 6.96 0.89 -1.01
N GLY A 99 6.42 1.19 -2.19
CA GLY A 99 5.75 2.45 -2.49
C GLY A 99 4.57 2.74 -1.57
N ALA A 100 3.76 1.73 -1.25
CA ALA A 100 2.66 1.85 -0.30
C ALA A 100 3.13 2.32 1.09
N LEU A 101 4.23 1.75 1.59
CA LEU A 101 4.84 2.16 2.87
C LEU A 101 5.47 3.55 2.81
N LEU A 102 6.11 3.90 1.69
CA LEU A 102 6.64 5.25 1.50
C LEU A 102 5.54 6.31 1.44
N GLY A 103 4.40 6.00 0.81
CA GLY A 103 3.22 6.86 0.82
C GLY A 103 2.69 7.10 2.24
N ASP A 104 2.61 6.05 3.05
CA ASP A 104 2.21 6.14 4.46
C ASP A 104 3.22 6.94 5.31
N LEU A 105 4.52 6.81 5.05
CA LEU A 105 5.54 7.66 5.68
C LEU A 105 5.40 9.13 5.27
N ALA A 106 5.24 9.40 3.97
CA ALA A 106 5.05 10.75 3.46
C ALA A 106 3.80 11.41 4.07
N LYS A 107 2.67 10.69 4.09
CA LYS A 107 1.46 11.15 4.79
C LYS A 107 1.74 11.45 6.27
N SER A 108 2.47 10.57 6.97
CA SER A 108 2.80 10.78 8.39
C SER A 108 3.64 12.04 8.57
N PHE A 109 4.61 12.29 7.69
CA PHE A 109 5.38 13.53 7.68
C PHE A 109 4.48 14.76 7.56
N PHE A 110 3.58 14.80 6.57
CA PHE A 110 2.67 15.93 6.40
C PHE A 110 1.67 16.09 7.54
N LYS A 111 1.18 14.99 8.12
CA LYS A 111 0.32 15.05 9.33
C LYS A 111 1.00 15.80 10.46
N ARG A 112 2.29 15.54 10.73
CA ARG A 112 3.04 16.26 11.77
C ARG A 112 3.17 17.75 11.45
N ARG A 113 3.41 18.12 10.18
CA ARG A 113 3.45 19.54 9.75
C ARG A 113 2.12 20.26 9.93
N LEU A 114 1.00 19.54 9.88
CA LEU A 114 -0.35 20.08 10.11
C LEU A 114 -0.76 20.04 11.60
N GLY A 115 0.16 19.75 12.53
CA GLY A 115 -0.12 19.66 13.95
C GLY A 115 -1.03 18.49 14.35
N LYS A 116 -1.22 17.50 13.47
CA LYS A 116 -2.02 16.31 13.75
C LYS A 116 -1.22 15.29 14.54
N GLU A 117 -1.83 14.70 15.56
CA GLU A 117 -1.23 13.65 16.36
C GLU A 117 -1.39 12.26 15.74
N GLN A 118 -0.71 11.27 16.33
CA GLN A 118 -0.86 9.87 15.92
C GLN A 118 -2.29 9.39 16.23
N GLY A 119 -2.97 8.88 15.20
CA GLY A 119 -4.37 8.44 15.31
C GLY A 119 -5.39 9.49 14.86
N ASP A 120 -5.01 10.77 14.71
CA ASP A 120 -5.92 11.78 14.18
C ASP A 120 -6.37 11.43 12.76
N PRO A 121 -7.65 11.60 12.43
CA PRO A 121 -8.15 11.31 11.11
C PRO A 121 -7.70 12.36 10.09
N TRP A 122 -7.33 11.90 8.90
CA TRP A 122 -7.16 12.72 7.70
C TRP A 122 -7.83 11.98 6.52
N PRO A 123 -9.16 12.06 6.39
CA PRO A 123 -9.98 11.05 5.71
C PRO A 123 -9.50 10.68 4.31
N VAL A 124 -9.22 11.64 3.45
CA VAL A 124 -8.79 11.38 2.06
C VAL A 124 -7.35 10.88 2.03
N ALA A 125 -6.46 11.56 2.74
CA ALA A 125 -5.04 11.19 2.74
C ALA A 125 -4.79 9.81 3.37
N ASP A 126 -5.53 9.46 4.44
CA ASP A 126 -5.41 8.16 5.10
C ASP A 126 -5.86 6.99 4.20
N GLN A 127 -6.70 7.25 3.21
CA GLN A 127 -7.22 6.24 2.30
C GLN A 127 -6.34 6.04 1.07
N TYR A 128 -5.76 7.11 0.52
CA TYR A 128 -5.09 7.07 -0.77
C TYR A 128 -3.55 7.19 -0.71
N ASP A 129 -2.96 7.33 0.48
CA ASP A 129 -1.51 7.41 0.66
C ASP A 129 -0.77 6.23 0.04
N LEU A 130 -1.27 5.02 0.28
CA LEU A 130 -0.68 3.79 -0.26
C LEU A 130 -0.76 3.74 -1.80
N VAL A 131 -1.87 4.19 -2.40
CA VAL A 131 -2.02 4.24 -3.87
C VAL A 131 -1.07 5.28 -4.44
N ALA A 132 -1.04 6.47 -3.85
CA ALA A 132 -0.18 7.55 -4.31
C ALA A 132 1.30 7.14 -4.24
N GLY A 133 1.74 6.54 -3.13
CA GLY A 133 3.12 6.08 -2.96
C GLY A 133 3.48 4.93 -3.91
N ALA A 134 2.60 3.92 -4.05
CA ALA A 134 2.79 2.81 -4.97
C ALA A 134 2.89 3.30 -6.42
N PHE A 135 1.98 4.15 -6.85
CA PHE A 135 1.98 4.69 -8.22
C PHE A 135 3.17 5.60 -8.48
N LEU A 136 3.52 6.47 -7.53
CA LEU A 136 4.69 7.34 -7.70
C LEU A 136 5.98 6.53 -7.87
N LEU A 137 6.21 5.55 -7.00
CA LEU A 137 7.42 4.73 -7.10
C LEU A 137 7.42 3.88 -8.37
N THR A 138 6.27 3.33 -8.78
CA THR A 138 6.17 2.57 -10.02
C THR A 138 6.30 3.49 -11.25
N ALA A 139 5.77 4.70 -11.22
CA ALA A 139 5.95 5.68 -12.29
C ALA A 139 7.42 6.06 -12.49
N LEU A 140 8.21 6.09 -11.42
CA LEU A 140 9.65 6.38 -11.48
C LEU A 140 10.48 5.20 -12.01
N LEU A 141 10.13 3.97 -11.68
CA LEU A 141 10.97 2.79 -11.95
C LEU A 141 10.43 1.89 -13.07
N ALA A 142 9.13 1.91 -13.32
CA ALA A 142 8.46 1.10 -14.34
C ALA A 142 7.31 1.88 -15.04
N PRO A 143 7.59 3.09 -15.61
CA PRO A 143 6.54 3.96 -16.16
C PRO A 143 5.74 3.30 -17.27
N SER A 144 6.38 2.59 -18.17
CA SER A 144 5.71 1.91 -19.30
C SER A 144 4.72 0.85 -18.79
N TRP A 145 5.11 0.08 -17.77
CA TRP A 145 4.22 -0.91 -17.17
C TRP A 145 2.98 -0.24 -16.55
N LEU A 146 3.18 0.85 -15.81
CA LEU A 146 2.10 1.58 -15.16
C LEU A 146 1.09 2.11 -16.19
N LEU A 147 1.58 2.79 -17.24
CA LEU A 147 0.73 3.38 -18.28
C LEU A 147 -0.02 2.31 -19.09
N THR A 148 0.56 1.14 -19.29
CA THR A 148 -0.08 0.04 -20.04
C THR A 148 -1.17 -0.64 -19.22
N ASN A 149 -0.96 -0.84 -17.93
CA ASN A 149 -1.81 -1.70 -17.10
C ASN A 149 -2.84 -0.93 -16.26
N ILE A 150 -2.56 0.34 -15.90
CA ILE A 150 -3.53 1.19 -15.19
C ILE A 150 -4.40 1.94 -16.20
N THR A 151 -5.31 1.20 -16.84
CA THR A 151 -6.32 1.79 -17.72
C THR A 151 -7.37 2.55 -16.91
N LEU A 152 -8.12 3.45 -17.56
CA LEU A 152 -9.14 4.25 -16.87
C LEU A 152 -10.15 3.39 -16.07
N PRO A 153 -10.71 2.28 -16.59
CA PRO A 153 -11.60 1.42 -15.80
C PRO A 153 -10.89 0.80 -14.57
N VAL A 154 -9.62 0.39 -14.69
CA VAL A 154 -8.83 -0.14 -13.57
C VAL A 154 -8.60 0.93 -12.53
N LEU A 155 -8.22 2.15 -12.94
CA LEU A 155 -8.02 3.28 -12.03
C LEU A 155 -9.30 3.62 -11.25
N ILE A 156 -10.46 3.66 -11.93
CA ILE A 156 -11.74 3.91 -11.28
C ILE A 156 -11.99 2.86 -10.19
N TRP A 157 -11.79 1.58 -10.48
CA TRP A 157 -11.95 0.53 -9.49
C TRP A 157 -10.96 0.64 -8.34
N ILE A 158 -9.70 0.98 -8.58
CA ILE A 158 -8.71 1.22 -7.51
C ILE A 158 -9.21 2.34 -6.60
N LEU A 159 -9.68 3.46 -7.16
CA LEU A 159 -10.18 4.59 -6.38
C LEU A 159 -11.45 4.26 -5.58
N VAL A 160 -12.31 3.38 -6.07
CA VAL A 160 -13.51 2.93 -5.34
C VAL A 160 -13.18 1.90 -4.27
N LEU A 161 -12.36 0.90 -4.62
CA LEU A 161 -12.04 -0.21 -3.72
C LEU A 161 -11.16 0.21 -2.55
N THR A 162 -10.20 1.10 -2.78
CA THR A 162 -9.21 1.48 -1.76
C THR A 162 -9.87 2.01 -0.49
N PRO A 163 -10.79 3.00 -0.50
CA PRO A 163 -11.43 3.47 0.72
C PRO A 163 -12.30 2.39 1.38
N VAL A 164 -12.96 1.54 0.60
CA VAL A 164 -13.78 0.44 1.12
C VAL A 164 -12.92 -0.56 1.86
N LEU A 165 -11.87 -1.07 1.20
CA LEU A 165 -10.94 -2.05 1.79
C LEU A 165 -10.20 -1.46 2.98
N HIS A 166 -9.72 -0.21 2.88
CA HIS A 166 -9.07 0.48 3.98
C HIS A 166 -9.96 0.54 5.22
N ARG A 167 -11.23 0.90 5.04
CA ARG A 167 -12.19 0.97 6.16
C ARG A 167 -12.48 -0.41 6.75
N VAL A 168 -12.72 -1.41 5.90
CA VAL A 168 -12.99 -2.80 6.36
C VAL A 168 -11.82 -3.35 7.16
N VAL A 169 -10.59 -3.22 6.64
CA VAL A 169 -9.38 -3.71 7.30
C VAL A 169 -9.11 -2.96 8.62
N ASN A 170 -9.36 -1.64 8.66
CA ASN A 170 -9.18 -0.86 9.88
C ASN A 170 -10.19 -1.24 10.98
N ILE A 171 -11.47 -1.42 10.63
CA ILE A 171 -12.49 -1.91 11.56
C ILE A 171 -12.13 -3.31 12.07
N ALA A 172 -11.72 -4.22 11.18
CA ALA A 172 -11.29 -5.56 11.56
C ALA A 172 -10.07 -5.52 12.50
N GLY A 173 -9.04 -4.73 12.16
CA GLY A 173 -7.86 -4.55 12.99
C GLY A 173 -8.15 -3.93 14.36
N HIS A 174 -9.11 -3.02 14.43
CA HIS A 174 -9.58 -2.46 15.71
C HIS A 174 -10.31 -3.50 16.56
N ARG A 175 -11.23 -4.27 15.96
CA ARG A 175 -11.95 -5.36 16.67
C ARG A 175 -11.02 -6.46 17.17
N LEU A 176 -9.93 -6.72 16.48
CA LEU A 176 -8.90 -7.69 16.88
C LEU A 176 -7.86 -7.11 17.86
N GLY A 177 -8.00 -5.86 18.30
CA GLY A 177 -7.09 -5.22 19.23
C GLY A 177 -5.72 -4.82 18.63
N VAL A 178 -5.55 -4.93 17.31
CA VAL A 178 -4.31 -4.57 16.60
C VAL A 178 -4.19 -3.07 16.40
N LYS A 179 -5.31 -2.39 16.18
CA LYS A 179 -5.37 -0.93 15.98
C LYS A 179 -6.10 -0.25 17.14
N ARG A 180 -5.59 0.93 17.54
CA ARG A 180 -6.21 1.73 18.63
C ARG A 180 -7.51 2.39 18.19
N VAL A 181 -7.66 2.68 16.91
CA VAL A 181 -8.80 3.39 16.32
C VAL A 181 -9.31 2.65 15.07
N PRO A 182 -10.62 2.74 14.74
CA PRO A 182 -11.23 2.00 13.63
C PRO A 182 -11.12 2.69 12.25
N TRP A 183 -10.36 3.78 12.14
CA TRP A 183 -10.12 4.52 10.90
C TRP A 183 -8.66 4.57 10.49
#